data_8196bf69ead80d8a8ad38baf33794581
#
_entry.id   8196bf69ead80d8a8ad38baf33794581
#
_cell.length_a   1.000
_cell.length_b   1.000
_cell.length_c   1.000
_cell.angle_alpha   90.00
_cell.angle_beta   90.00
_cell.angle_gamma   90.00
#
_symmetry.space_group_name_H-M   'P 1'
#
loop_
_entity.id
_entity.type
_entity.pdbx_description
1 polymer ?
#
loop_
_entity_poly.entity_id
_entity_poly.type
_entity_poly.pdbx_seq_one_letter_code
_entity_poly.pdbx_strand_id
1 'polypeptide(L)'
;HGTNTPFAQWIDQTTKTVELGTTVKANGGVYGDIVAGLKLLVQDGKKLNGFAFDRVVEPTFLSAVDNNGRPLFVETPLEDTASVVTPGRLIGRSAYIGDGLTTAVVPGTPNTGGIVGYGGDWSQAVWGTVGGISYDVSTQATVTINGALTSLWENNLVAIRAEAEFGLLINDVASFVEYTDHTAS
;
A
#
# COMPACT_ATOMS: atom_id res chain seq x y z
N HIS A 1 5.40 0.96 7.26
CA HIS A 1 6.59 0.44 7.95
C HIS A 1 6.72 1.10 9.31
N GLY A 2 6.77 0.28 10.34
CA GLY A 2 6.56 0.67 11.72
C GLY A 2 7.68 1.35 12.47
N THR A 3 8.80 1.67 11.85
CA THR A 3 9.85 2.45 12.51
C THR A 3 9.43 3.92 12.61
N ASN A 4 9.31 4.42 13.86
CA ASN A 4 8.89 5.81 14.17
C ASN A 4 7.41 6.15 13.86
N THR A 5 6.53 5.17 13.81
CA THR A 5 5.09 5.42 13.74
C THR A 5 4.52 5.74 15.12
N PRO A 6 3.58 6.68 15.25
CA PRO A 6 2.84 6.92 16.49
C PRO A 6 1.79 5.83 16.79
N PHE A 7 1.55 4.92 15.86
CA PHE A 7 0.52 3.89 15.97
C PHE A 7 1.05 2.65 16.69
N ALA A 8 0.22 2.02 17.53
CA ALA A 8 0.59 0.85 18.30
C ALA A 8 0.74 -0.43 17.47
N GLN A 9 -0.01 -0.52 16.37
CA GLN A 9 0.00 -1.66 15.44
C GLN A 9 -0.03 -1.19 13.98
N TRP A 10 0.59 -1.96 13.12
CA TRP A 10 0.64 -1.74 11.67
C TRP A 10 0.65 -3.08 10.94
N ILE A 11 0.31 -3.07 9.65
CA ILE A 11 0.02 -4.29 8.88
C ILE A 11 1.26 -5.17 8.72
N ASP A 12 2.45 -4.59 8.55
CA ASP A 12 3.72 -5.36 8.36
C ASP A 12 4.24 -6.06 9.63
N GLN A 13 3.49 -6.01 10.74
CA GLN A 13 3.73 -6.89 11.89
C GLN A 13 3.15 -8.30 11.70
N THR A 14 2.46 -8.55 10.58
CA THR A 14 1.97 -9.90 10.28
C THR A 14 3.14 -10.89 10.13
N THR A 15 2.94 -12.10 10.63
CA THR A 15 3.90 -13.21 10.46
C THR A 15 3.62 -14.05 9.22
N LYS A 16 2.55 -13.73 8.48
CA LYS A 16 2.15 -14.45 7.27
C LYS A 16 2.78 -13.76 6.06
N THR A 17 3.78 -14.38 5.47
CA THR A 17 4.50 -13.84 4.32
C THR A 17 4.46 -14.85 3.17
N VAL A 18 4.25 -14.36 1.96
CA VAL A 18 4.31 -15.13 0.72
C VAL A 18 5.18 -14.38 -0.28
N GLU A 19 6.18 -15.06 -0.81
CA GLU A 19 7.04 -14.54 -1.87
C GLU A 19 6.39 -14.77 -3.24
N LEU A 20 6.16 -13.70 -4.01
CA LEU A 20 5.58 -13.77 -5.35
C LEU A 20 6.61 -14.28 -6.36
N GLY A 21 6.16 -15.09 -7.31
CA GLY A 21 7.00 -15.60 -8.39
C GLY A 21 7.80 -16.86 -8.04
N THR A 22 7.63 -17.42 -6.84
CA THR A 22 8.30 -18.65 -6.41
C THR A 22 7.63 -19.91 -6.94
N THR A 23 6.32 -19.88 -7.11
CA THR A 23 5.58 -21.04 -7.63
C THR A 23 5.82 -21.19 -9.14
N VAL A 24 6.30 -22.36 -9.56
CA VAL A 24 6.50 -22.67 -10.98
C VAL A 24 5.17 -22.64 -11.73
N LYS A 25 5.19 -22.24 -13.01
CA LYS A 25 3.99 -22.10 -13.85
C LYS A 25 3.12 -23.38 -13.88
N ALA A 26 3.73 -24.55 -13.85
CA ALA A 26 3.01 -25.84 -13.81
C ALA A 26 2.14 -26.02 -12.55
N ASN A 27 2.48 -25.34 -11.45
CA ASN A 27 1.76 -25.37 -10.18
C ASN A 27 0.91 -24.10 -9.94
N GLY A 28 0.69 -23.32 -10.99
CA GLY A 28 -0.16 -22.12 -10.94
C GLY A 28 0.58 -20.79 -11.01
N GLY A 29 1.92 -20.77 -10.93
CA GLY A 29 2.69 -19.53 -10.99
C GLY A 29 2.24 -18.53 -9.93
N VAL A 30 2.18 -17.26 -10.29
CA VAL A 30 1.72 -16.16 -9.41
C VAL A 30 0.31 -16.38 -8.84
N TYR A 31 -0.58 -17.07 -9.60
CA TYR A 31 -1.88 -17.48 -9.07
C TYR A 31 -1.74 -18.39 -7.85
N GLY A 32 -0.80 -19.35 -7.92
CA GLY A 32 -0.49 -20.25 -6.82
C GLY A 32 -0.02 -19.50 -5.57
N ASP A 33 0.83 -18.50 -5.74
CA ASP A 33 1.33 -17.66 -4.63
C ASP A 33 0.19 -16.87 -3.96
N ILE A 34 -0.72 -16.29 -4.76
CA ILE A 34 -1.88 -15.58 -4.22
C ILE A 34 -2.81 -16.53 -3.44
N VAL A 35 -3.03 -17.74 -3.96
CA VAL A 35 -3.84 -18.76 -3.29
C VAL A 35 -3.13 -19.26 -2.01
N ALA A 36 -1.80 -19.34 -1.99
CA ALA A 36 -1.05 -19.68 -0.79
C ALA A 36 -1.28 -18.66 0.33
N GLY A 37 -1.31 -17.38 0.02
CA GLY A 37 -1.69 -16.33 1.00
C GLY A 37 -3.11 -16.50 1.54
N LEU A 38 -4.07 -16.78 0.65
CA LEU A 38 -5.44 -17.11 1.09
C LEU A 38 -5.45 -18.32 2.02
N LYS A 39 -4.67 -19.37 1.72
CA LYS A 39 -4.59 -20.59 2.55
C LYS A 39 -4.09 -20.27 3.95
N LEU A 40 -3.05 -19.42 4.09
CA LEU A 40 -2.53 -19.01 5.39
C LEU A 40 -3.58 -18.29 6.24
N LEU A 41 -4.40 -17.42 5.63
CA LEU A 41 -5.48 -16.74 6.32
C LEU A 41 -6.61 -17.69 6.75
N VAL A 42 -7.04 -18.56 5.85
CA VAL A 42 -8.13 -19.53 6.11
C VAL A 42 -7.74 -20.54 7.20
N GLN A 43 -6.48 -20.97 7.24
CA GLN A 43 -5.99 -21.87 8.29
C GLN A 43 -6.10 -21.24 9.71
N ASP A 44 -5.98 -19.93 9.80
CA ASP A 44 -6.18 -19.18 11.05
C ASP A 44 -7.64 -18.73 11.27
N GLY A 45 -8.58 -19.18 10.44
CA GLY A 45 -9.98 -18.79 10.51
C GLY A 45 -10.24 -17.33 10.12
N LYS A 46 -9.30 -16.69 9.39
CA LYS A 46 -9.39 -15.32 8.91
C LYS A 46 -9.98 -15.25 7.50
N LYS A 47 -10.44 -14.09 7.13
CA LYS A 47 -11.04 -13.82 5.81
C LYS A 47 -10.08 -13.02 4.95
N LEU A 48 -10.24 -13.18 3.63
CA LEU A 48 -9.60 -12.33 2.65
C LEU A 48 -10.70 -11.63 1.85
N ASN A 49 -10.81 -10.31 1.98
CA ASN A 49 -11.82 -9.52 1.26
C ASN A 49 -11.21 -8.55 0.24
N GLY A 50 -9.90 -8.29 0.30
CA GLY A 50 -9.25 -7.39 -0.63
C GLY A 50 -7.73 -7.49 -0.61
N PHE A 51 -7.15 -6.80 -1.59
CA PHE A 51 -5.71 -6.67 -1.78
C PHE A 51 -5.32 -5.22 -2.01
N ALA A 52 -4.12 -4.86 -1.56
CA ALA A 52 -3.43 -3.65 -1.94
C ALA A 52 -2.01 -4.00 -2.38
N PHE A 53 -1.63 -3.60 -3.59
CA PHE A 53 -0.32 -3.87 -4.16
C PHE A 53 0.36 -2.60 -4.62
N ASP A 54 1.68 -2.63 -4.64
CA ASP A 54 2.49 -1.60 -5.26
C ASP A 54 2.47 -1.77 -6.78
N ARG A 55 2.61 -0.66 -7.50
CA ARG A 55 2.64 -0.61 -8.97
C ARG A 55 3.75 -1.47 -9.57
N VAL A 56 4.78 -1.73 -8.83
CA VAL A 56 5.91 -2.59 -9.26
C VAL A 56 5.47 -3.98 -9.69
N VAL A 57 4.38 -4.53 -9.11
CA VAL A 57 3.88 -5.86 -9.47
C VAL A 57 2.86 -5.87 -10.61
N GLU A 58 2.43 -4.69 -11.07
CA GLU A 58 1.42 -4.57 -12.13
C GLU A 58 1.81 -5.33 -13.42
N PRO A 59 3.04 -5.20 -13.96
CA PRO A 59 3.45 -5.98 -15.13
C PRO A 59 3.41 -7.49 -14.88
N THR A 60 3.74 -7.93 -13.68
CA THR A 60 3.70 -9.33 -13.28
C THR A 60 2.28 -9.87 -13.29
N PHE A 61 1.32 -9.11 -12.75
CA PHE A 61 -0.08 -9.53 -12.73
C PHE A 61 -0.73 -9.49 -14.11
N LEU A 62 -0.42 -8.49 -14.94
CA LEU A 62 -0.92 -8.39 -16.31
C LEU A 62 -0.39 -9.51 -17.22
N SER A 63 0.85 -9.96 -16.98
CA SER A 63 1.45 -11.07 -17.72
C SER A 63 1.02 -12.45 -17.20
N ALA A 64 0.47 -12.51 -15.98
CA ALA A 64 0.03 -13.75 -15.36
C ALA A 64 -1.31 -14.20 -15.95
N VAL A 65 -1.30 -15.34 -16.61
CA VAL A 65 -2.48 -15.97 -17.22
C VAL A 65 -2.65 -17.40 -16.69
N ASP A 66 -3.89 -17.87 -16.65
CA ASP A 66 -4.18 -19.26 -16.38
C ASP A 66 -3.76 -20.17 -17.56
N ASN A 67 -3.93 -21.50 -17.41
CA ASN A 67 -3.62 -22.45 -18.48
C ASN A 67 -4.50 -22.29 -19.74
N ASN A 68 -5.58 -21.52 -19.65
CA ASN A 68 -6.49 -21.21 -20.75
C ASN A 68 -6.26 -19.81 -21.33
N GLY A 69 -5.20 -19.11 -20.88
CA GLY A 69 -4.88 -17.76 -21.34
C GLY A 69 -5.74 -16.65 -20.74
N ARG A 70 -6.49 -16.91 -19.65
CA ARG A 70 -7.28 -15.86 -18.99
C ARG A 70 -6.38 -15.07 -18.04
N PRO A 71 -6.47 -13.73 -18.04
CA PRO A 71 -5.68 -12.89 -17.14
C PRO A 71 -6.05 -13.15 -15.69
N LEU A 72 -5.05 -13.15 -14.82
CA LEU A 72 -5.21 -13.29 -13.38
C LEU A 72 -5.82 -12.01 -12.77
N PHE A 73 -5.36 -10.87 -13.22
CA PHE A 73 -5.83 -9.55 -12.81
C PHE A 73 -6.75 -8.97 -13.89
N VAL A 74 -7.92 -8.53 -13.49
CA VAL A 74 -8.89 -7.89 -14.37
C VAL A 74 -9.05 -6.45 -13.88
N GLU A 75 -8.57 -5.52 -14.69
CA GLU A 75 -8.72 -4.10 -14.42
C GLU A 75 -10.19 -3.68 -14.48
N THR A 76 -10.57 -2.80 -13.58
CA THR A 76 -11.84 -2.10 -13.66
C THR A 76 -11.60 -0.76 -14.35
N PRO A 77 -12.43 -0.35 -15.32
CA PRO A 77 -12.27 0.94 -15.97
C PRO A 77 -12.14 2.07 -14.95
N LEU A 78 -11.13 2.92 -15.13
CA LEU A 78 -10.96 4.12 -14.32
C LEU A 78 -12.05 5.13 -14.71
N GLU A 79 -12.86 5.54 -13.75
CA GLU A 79 -13.83 6.64 -13.95
C GLU A 79 -13.11 7.99 -13.94
N ASP A 80 -11.94 8.06 -13.30
CA ASP A 80 -11.10 9.26 -13.22
C ASP A 80 -9.67 8.93 -13.66
N THR A 81 -9.21 9.54 -14.74
CA THR A 81 -7.84 9.39 -15.25
C THR A 81 -6.78 10.02 -14.36
N ALA A 82 -7.19 10.85 -13.39
CA ALA A 82 -6.30 11.43 -12.36
C ALA A 82 -6.12 10.51 -11.14
N SER A 83 -6.77 9.34 -11.11
CA SER A 83 -6.61 8.39 -10.01
C SER A 83 -5.19 7.85 -9.94
N VAL A 84 -4.59 7.94 -8.75
CA VAL A 84 -3.24 7.40 -8.46
C VAL A 84 -3.29 5.87 -8.26
N VAL A 85 -4.49 5.29 -8.20
CA VAL A 85 -4.70 3.87 -7.88
C VAL A 85 -5.47 3.21 -9.02
N THR A 86 -4.97 2.08 -9.51
CA THR A 86 -5.65 1.23 -10.48
C THR A 86 -6.52 0.21 -9.76
N PRO A 87 -7.86 0.35 -9.80
CA PRO A 87 -8.77 -0.63 -9.23
C PRO A 87 -8.90 -1.84 -10.16
N GLY A 88 -9.03 -3.02 -9.57
CA GLY A 88 -9.24 -4.25 -10.31
C GLY A 88 -9.74 -5.38 -9.44
N ARG A 89 -9.73 -6.58 -10.00
CA ARG A 89 -10.12 -7.79 -9.30
C ARG A 89 -9.04 -8.86 -9.44
N LEU A 90 -8.71 -9.47 -8.32
CA LEU A 90 -7.78 -10.59 -8.21
C LEU A 90 -8.51 -11.73 -7.50
N ILE A 91 -8.59 -12.90 -8.12
CA ILE A 91 -9.35 -14.06 -7.62
C ILE A 91 -10.80 -13.73 -7.15
N GLY A 92 -11.46 -12.81 -7.87
CA GLY A 92 -12.84 -12.38 -7.58
C GLY A 92 -12.99 -11.41 -6.41
N ARG A 93 -11.90 -10.93 -5.80
CA ARG A 93 -11.87 -9.93 -4.72
C ARG A 93 -11.34 -8.60 -5.23
N SER A 94 -11.70 -7.51 -4.57
CA SER A 94 -11.20 -6.19 -4.91
C SER A 94 -9.69 -6.13 -4.71
N ALA A 95 -8.99 -5.58 -5.69
CA ALA A 95 -7.56 -5.35 -5.64
C ALA A 95 -7.26 -3.92 -6.10
N TYR A 96 -6.37 -3.26 -5.40
CA TYR A 96 -5.96 -1.90 -5.68
C TYR A 96 -4.45 -1.89 -5.90
N ILE A 97 -4.03 -1.33 -7.02
CA ILE A 97 -2.61 -1.15 -7.36
C ILE A 97 -2.30 0.33 -7.32
N GLY A 98 -1.34 0.72 -6.50
CA GLY A 98 -0.96 2.12 -6.29
C GLY A 98 0.49 2.27 -5.88
N ASP A 99 0.90 3.51 -5.62
CA ASP A 99 2.28 3.82 -5.21
C ASP A 99 2.39 3.84 -3.67
N GLY A 100 3.58 3.55 -3.14
CA GLY A 100 3.93 3.81 -1.74
C GLY A 100 3.84 2.63 -0.79
N LEU A 101 3.58 1.43 -1.26
CA LEU A 101 3.60 0.22 -0.44
C LEU A 101 5.00 -0.42 -0.36
N THR A 102 5.80 -0.29 -1.40
CA THR A 102 7.16 -0.85 -1.41
C THR A 102 8.17 0.10 -0.79
N THR A 103 9.09 -0.47 0.01
CA THR A 103 10.23 0.28 0.58
C THR A 103 11.50 0.19 -0.23
N ALA A 104 11.55 -0.69 -1.23
CA ALA A 104 12.82 -1.17 -1.78
C ALA A 104 13.00 -0.98 -3.29
N VAL A 105 12.12 -0.27 -3.99
CA VAL A 105 12.34 -0.02 -5.42
C VAL A 105 13.37 1.07 -5.60
N VAL A 106 14.63 0.66 -5.78
CA VAL A 106 15.68 1.52 -6.31
C VAL A 106 15.65 1.37 -7.83
N PRO A 107 15.32 2.43 -8.60
CA PRO A 107 15.30 2.35 -10.05
C PRO A 107 16.64 1.82 -10.60
N GLY A 108 16.59 0.78 -11.45
CA GLY A 108 17.77 0.19 -12.07
C GLY A 108 18.43 -0.94 -11.29
N THR A 109 17.91 -1.32 -10.12
CA THR A 109 18.34 -2.53 -9.41
C THR A 109 17.22 -3.57 -9.40
N PRO A 110 17.54 -4.88 -9.53
CA PRO A 110 16.53 -5.92 -9.30
C PRO A 110 15.92 -5.75 -7.91
N ASN A 111 14.61 -5.92 -7.80
CA ASN A 111 13.92 -5.88 -6.52
C ASN A 111 14.47 -6.98 -5.60
N THR A 112 14.87 -6.62 -4.40
CA THR A 112 15.56 -7.53 -3.47
C THR A 112 14.64 -7.93 -2.32
N GLY A 113 13.51 -8.60 -2.65
CA GLY A 113 12.64 -9.20 -1.62
C GLY A 113 11.88 -8.19 -0.73
N GLY A 114 11.63 -6.97 -1.23
CA GLY A 114 10.85 -5.97 -0.53
C GLY A 114 9.36 -6.31 -0.50
N ILE A 115 8.64 -5.74 0.48
CA ILE A 115 7.18 -5.84 0.55
C ILE A 115 6.58 -5.13 -0.66
N VAL A 116 5.74 -5.84 -1.41
CA VAL A 116 5.08 -5.32 -2.61
C VAL A 116 3.56 -5.30 -2.50
N GLY A 117 3.01 -5.87 -1.43
CA GLY A 117 1.57 -5.81 -1.21
C GLY A 117 1.09 -6.52 0.03
N TYR A 118 -0.18 -6.33 0.28
CA TYR A 118 -0.91 -6.96 1.38
C TYR A 118 -2.26 -7.49 0.90
N GLY A 119 -2.63 -8.65 1.43
CA GLY A 119 -3.99 -9.18 1.33
C GLY A 119 -4.56 -9.43 2.71
N GLY A 120 -5.87 -9.33 2.87
CA GLY A 120 -6.45 -9.61 4.18
C GLY A 120 -7.87 -9.16 4.34
N ASP A 121 -8.29 -9.12 5.59
CA ASP A 121 -9.59 -8.56 5.99
C ASP A 121 -9.46 -7.07 6.32
N TRP A 122 -9.68 -6.23 5.34
CA TRP A 122 -9.59 -4.78 5.47
C TRP A 122 -10.65 -4.17 6.41
N SER A 123 -11.65 -4.94 6.84
CA SER A 123 -12.55 -4.49 7.90
C SER A 123 -11.86 -4.38 9.27
N GLN A 124 -10.68 -4.99 9.43
CA GLN A 124 -9.84 -4.90 10.62
C GLN A 124 -8.93 -3.66 10.61
N ALA A 125 -8.85 -2.94 9.50
CA ALA A 125 -8.13 -1.68 9.39
C ALA A 125 -9.12 -0.52 9.43
N VAL A 126 -9.04 0.29 10.46
CA VAL A 126 -9.93 1.44 10.66
C VAL A 126 -9.12 2.72 10.51
N TRP A 127 -9.56 3.56 9.60
CA TRP A 127 -9.03 4.89 9.36
C TRP A 127 -9.98 5.94 9.93
N GLY A 128 -9.45 6.97 10.56
CA GLY A 128 -10.24 8.07 11.08
C GLY A 128 -9.55 9.41 10.91
N THR A 129 -10.33 10.48 10.90
CA THR A 129 -9.85 11.87 10.92
C THR A 129 -10.51 12.61 12.06
N VAL A 130 -9.78 13.52 12.69
CA VAL A 130 -10.30 14.38 13.75
C VAL A 130 -10.45 15.80 13.20
N GLY A 131 -11.67 16.34 13.18
CA GLY A 131 -11.93 17.77 12.90
C GLY A 131 -11.74 18.23 11.46
N GLY A 132 -11.30 17.38 10.54
CA GLY A 132 -11.00 17.79 9.16
C GLY A 132 -9.69 18.58 9.04
N ILE A 133 -9.56 19.38 7.97
CA ILE A 133 -8.39 20.23 7.73
C ILE A 133 -8.69 21.64 8.25
N SER A 134 -7.88 22.15 9.19
CA SER A 134 -7.91 23.52 9.65
C SER A 134 -6.86 24.37 8.92
N TYR A 135 -7.19 25.63 8.66
CA TYR A 135 -6.30 26.58 8.01
C TYR A 135 -6.12 27.81 8.90
N ASP A 136 -4.87 28.15 9.16
CA ASP A 136 -4.50 29.40 9.83
C ASP A 136 -3.69 30.27 8.89
N VAL A 137 -3.97 31.59 8.94
CA VAL A 137 -3.26 32.57 8.13
C VAL A 137 -2.55 33.56 9.05
N SER A 138 -1.28 33.83 8.82
CA SER A 138 -0.48 34.79 9.58
C SER A 138 0.31 35.68 8.64
N THR A 139 0.28 36.99 8.95
CA THR A 139 1.10 38.04 8.31
C THR A 139 2.19 38.58 9.24
N GLN A 140 2.16 38.19 10.53
CA GLN A 140 3.02 38.75 11.58
C GLN A 140 4.02 37.75 12.17
N ALA A 141 3.93 36.49 11.79
CA ALA A 141 4.84 35.46 12.29
C ALA A 141 6.26 35.62 11.74
N THR A 142 7.23 35.14 12.49
CA THR A 142 8.59 34.91 11.99
C THR A 142 8.75 33.42 11.70
N VAL A 143 9.15 33.07 10.48
CA VAL A 143 9.34 31.70 10.03
C VAL A 143 10.75 31.47 9.52
N THR A 144 11.22 30.23 9.56
CA THR A 144 12.53 29.89 9.01
C THR A 144 12.36 29.51 7.54
N ILE A 145 12.94 30.31 6.66
CA ILE A 145 12.98 30.05 5.20
C ILE A 145 14.44 29.84 4.80
N ASN A 146 14.76 28.72 4.18
CA ASN A 146 16.13 28.37 3.76
C ASN A 146 17.17 28.48 4.89
N GLY A 147 16.79 28.16 6.13
CA GLY A 147 17.69 28.20 7.27
C GLY A 147 17.83 29.61 7.94
N ALA A 148 17.20 30.64 7.41
CA ALA A 148 17.21 32.00 7.97
C ALA A 148 15.85 32.36 8.58
N LEU A 149 15.87 33.04 9.75
CA LEU A 149 14.67 33.60 10.35
C LEU A 149 14.20 34.78 9.50
N THR A 150 12.98 34.72 9.02
CA THR A 150 12.36 35.72 8.14
C THR A 150 11.09 36.25 8.79
N SER A 151 11.03 37.54 9.03
CA SER A 151 9.82 38.22 9.49
C SER A 151 8.85 38.37 8.32
N LEU A 152 7.64 37.84 8.45
CA LEU A 152 6.62 37.93 7.40
C LEU A 152 6.20 39.40 7.19
N TRP A 153 6.08 40.18 8.27
CA TRP A 153 5.69 41.58 8.22
C TRP A 153 6.68 42.44 7.42
N GLU A 154 7.98 42.34 7.75
CA GLU A 154 9.02 43.14 7.10
C GLU A 154 9.22 42.81 5.62
N ASN A 155 8.90 41.59 5.23
CA ASN A 155 9.06 41.09 3.85
C ASN A 155 7.75 41.08 3.06
N ASN A 156 6.66 41.61 3.62
CA ASN A 156 5.33 41.63 2.99
C ASN A 156 4.88 40.22 2.54
N LEU A 157 5.12 39.21 3.39
CA LEU A 157 4.80 37.80 3.15
C LEU A 157 3.58 37.36 3.97
N VAL A 158 2.91 36.33 3.50
CA VAL A 158 1.80 35.65 4.19
C VAL A 158 2.15 34.19 4.34
N ALA A 159 2.00 33.65 5.56
CA ALA A 159 2.08 32.19 5.79
C ALA A 159 0.66 31.62 5.94
N ILE A 160 0.44 30.48 5.28
CA ILE A 160 -0.76 29.66 5.44
C ILE A 160 -0.31 28.33 6.04
N ARG A 161 -0.88 27.96 7.21
CA ARG A 161 -0.67 26.68 7.87
C ARG A 161 -1.91 25.83 7.69
N ALA A 162 -1.74 24.63 7.15
CA ALA A 162 -2.78 23.61 7.11
C ALA A 162 -2.45 22.50 8.12
N GLU A 163 -3.40 22.14 8.95
CA GLU A 163 -3.29 21.05 9.94
C GLU A 163 -4.38 20.02 9.71
N ALA A 164 -4.00 18.76 9.77
CA ALA A 164 -4.94 17.64 9.72
C ALA A 164 -4.47 16.54 10.69
N GLU A 165 -5.40 15.96 11.42
CA GLU A 165 -5.14 14.85 12.33
C GLU A 165 -5.76 13.57 11.77
N PHE A 166 -4.94 12.51 11.70
CA PHE A 166 -5.34 11.21 11.18
C PHE A 166 -5.08 10.13 12.21
N GLY A 167 -5.96 9.16 12.29
CA GLY A 167 -5.82 7.96 13.09
C GLY A 167 -5.88 6.70 12.23
N LEU A 168 -5.05 5.72 12.54
CA LEU A 168 -5.08 4.38 12.00
C LEU A 168 -5.10 3.37 13.14
N LEU A 169 -6.03 2.44 13.09
CA LEU A 169 -6.12 1.32 14.02
C LEU A 169 -6.19 0.02 13.22
N ILE A 170 -5.29 -0.90 13.53
CA ILE A 170 -5.36 -2.29 13.08
C ILE A 170 -5.84 -3.12 14.25
N ASN A 171 -7.05 -3.66 14.17
CA ASN A 171 -7.63 -4.46 15.25
C ASN A 171 -6.97 -5.83 15.38
N ASP A 172 -6.60 -6.44 14.24
CA ASP A 172 -6.01 -7.77 14.21
C ASP A 172 -5.02 -7.89 13.06
N VAL A 173 -3.75 -7.85 13.39
CA VAL A 173 -2.63 -7.98 12.45
C VAL A 173 -2.60 -9.38 11.80
N ALA A 174 -3.05 -10.43 12.53
CA ALA A 174 -3.09 -11.79 11.99
C ALA A 174 -4.13 -11.99 10.86
N SER A 175 -5.00 -11.00 10.64
CA SER A 175 -5.96 -10.97 9.53
C SER A 175 -5.37 -10.50 8.21
N PHE A 176 -4.06 -10.26 8.17
CA PHE A 176 -3.34 -9.84 6.97
C PHE A 176 -2.24 -10.81 6.60
N VAL A 177 -1.93 -10.87 5.29
CA VAL A 177 -0.79 -11.56 4.71
C VAL A 177 0.02 -10.56 3.90
N GLU A 178 1.32 -10.63 4.04
CA GLU A 178 2.30 -9.83 3.33
C GLU A 178 2.77 -10.57 2.08
N TYR A 179 2.87 -9.85 0.97
CA TYR A 179 3.48 -10.34 -0.25
C TYR A 179 4.79 -9.62 -0.48
N THR A 180 5.85 -10.40 -0.68
CA THR A 180 7.18 -9.89 -1.00
C THR A 180 7.53 -10.20 -2.45
N ASP A 181 8.40 -9.41 -3.04
CA ASP A 181 8.92 -9.69 -4.37
C ASP A 181 9.98 -10.77 -4.33
N HIS A 182 10.07 -11.56 -5.41
CA HIS A 182 11.07 -12.62 -5.52
C HIS A 182 12.46 -12.01 -5.69
N THR A 183 13.38 -12.38 -4.80
CA THR A 183 14.80 -12.13 -5.02
C THR A 183 15.29 -13.03 -6.14
N ALA A 184 15.52 -12.47 -7.33
CA ALA A 184 16.19 -13.20 -8.40
C ALA A 184 17.56 -13.68 -7.89
N SER A 185 17.69 -14.99 -7.71
CA SER A 185 18.95 -15.68 -7.38
C SER A 185 19.86 -15.77 -8.60
#